data_8570aa03f9fb244b30bd97137b672e61
#
_entry.id   8570aa03f9fb244b30bd97137b672e61
#
_cell.length_a   1.000
_cell.length_b   1.000
_cell.length_c   1.000
_cell.angle_alpha   90.00
_cell.angle_beta   90.00
_cell.angle_gamma   90.00
#
_symmetry.space_group_name_H-M   'P 1'
#
loop_
_entity.id
_entity.type
_entity.pdbx_description
1 polymer ?
#
loop_
_entity_poly.entity_id
_entity_poly.type
_entity_poly.pdbx_seq_one_letter_code
_entity_poly.pdbx_strand_id
1 'polypeptide(L)' 'MRAIDLTNRLPGYQLREYGEGDDAWKRLKSRVVCELAPHEGGFLPELCTVTFTDGTERYFNPDDRVEIRP' A
#
# COMPACT_ATOMS: atom_id res chain seq x y z
N MET A 1 8.43 5.95 5.34
CA MET A 1 8.86 4.64 4.81
C MET A 1 8.36 4.48 3.37
N ARG A 2 8.90 3.55 2.62
CA ARG A 2 8.44 3.27 1.27
C ARG A 2 7.38 2.17 1.30
N ALA A 3 6.49 2.17 0.30
CA ALA A 3 5.42 1.17 0.21
C ALA A 3 5.97 -0.27 0.22
N ILE A 4 7.09 -0.53 -0.43
CA ILE A 4 7.68 -1.87 -0.49
C ILE A 4 8.06 -2.40 0.90
N ASP A 5 8.36 -1.54 1.85
CA ASP A 5 8.72 -1.96 3.21
C ASP A 5 7.53 -2.54 3.98
N LEU A 6 6.31 -2.32 3.48
CA LEU A 6 5.08 -2.84 4.10
C LEU A 6 4.89 -4.34 3.89
N THR A 7 5.55 -4.92 2.90
CA THR A 7 5.39 -6.35 2.57
C THR A 7 5.81 -7.28 3.70
N ASN A 8 6.68 -6.81 4.59
CA ASN A 8 7.19 -7.58 5.72
C ASN A 8 6.40 -7.37 7.00
N ARG A 9 5.32 -6.58 6.95
CA ARG A 9 4.54 -6.25 8.14
C ARG A 9 3.25 -7.05 8.20
N LEU A 10 2.84 -7.42 9.41
CA LEU A 10 1.53 -8.02 9.66
C LEU A 10 0.44 -6.96 9.51
N PRO A 11 -0.78 -7.35 9.07
CA PRO A 11 -1.89 -6.40 8.97
C PRO A 11 -2.36 -5.90 10.35
N GLY A 12 -3.27 -4.93 10.34
CA GLY A 12 -3.87 -4.39 11.57
C GLY A 12 -3.44 -2.99 11.94
N TYR A 13 -2.39 -2.47 11.34
CA TYR A 13 -1.99 -1.08 11.50
C TYR A 13 -2.75 -0.16 10.55
N GLN A 14 -2.70 1.14 10.82
CA GLN A 14 -3.27 2.15 9.93
C GLN A 14 -2.20 2.70 8.98
N LEU A 15 -2.64 3.12 7.81
CA LEU A 15 -1.77 3.63 6.76
C LEU A 15 -2.38 4.88 6.12
N ARG A 16 -1.52 5.80 5.73
CA ARG A 16 -1.86 6.88 4.79
C ARG A 16 -0.66 7.16 3.89
N GLU A 17 -0.92 7.81 2.76
CA GLU A 17 0.16 8.33 1.93
C GLU A 17 0.82 9.51 2.64
N TYR A 18 2.13 9.65 2.47
CA TYR A 18 2.89 10.75 3.08
C TYR A 18 2.30 12.09 2.65
N GLY A 19 2.01 12.94 3.63
CA GLY A 19 1.48 14.28 3.40
C GLY A 19 -0.05 14.38 3.36
N GLU A 20 -0.77 13.25 3.45
CA GLU A 20 -2.24 13.28 3.57
C GLU A 20 -2.66 13.72 4.98
N GLY A 21 -3.92 14.16 5.11
CA GLY A 21 -4.47 14.60 6.40
C GLY A 21 -4.83 13.45 7.34
N ASP A 22 -5.26 13.80 8.56
CA ASP A 22 -5.59 12.80 9.58
C ASP A 22 -6.81 11.96 9.24
N ASP A 23 -7.71 12.45 8.39
CA ASP A 23 -8.88 11.73 7.92
C ASP A 23 -8.55 10.67 6.86
N ALA A 24 -7.32 10.67 6.36
CA ALA A 24 -6.86 9.70 5.36
C ALA A 24 -6.40 8.37 5.98
N TRP A 25 -6.25 8.29 7.28
CA TRP A 25 -5.84 7.06 7.95
C TRP A 25 -6.88 5.96 7.75
N LYS A 26 -6.42 4.81 7.25
CA LYS A 26 -7.26 3.61 7.08
C LYS A 26 -6.52 2.38 7.58
N ARG A 27 -7.26 1.46 8.18
CA ARG A 27 -6.69 0.23 8.74
C ARG A 27 -6.53 -0.85 7.68
N LEU A 28 -5.37 -1.48 7.65
CA LEU A 28 -5.11 -2.59 6.73
C LEU A 28 -5.85 -3.85 7.13
N LYS A 29 -6.48 -4.48 6.14
CA LYS A 29 -7.20 -5.75 6.30
C LYS A 29 -6.27 -6.95 6.11
N SER A 30 -5.32 -6.85 5.18
CA SER A 30 -4.46 -7.95 4.78
C SER A 30 -3.05 -7.47 4.51
N ARG A 31 -2.12 -8.42 4.32
CA ARG A 31 -0.73 -8.08 3.99
C ARG A 31 -0.66 -7.32 2.68
N VAL A 32 0.29 -6.42 2.59
CA VAL A 32 0.59 -5.71 1.35
C VAL A 32 1.33 -6.67 0.42
N VAL A 33 0.90 -6.73 -0.83
CA VAL A 33 1.51 -7.57 -1.85
C VAL A 33 2.04 -6.68 -2.96
N CYS A 34 3.33 -6.78 -3.25
CA CYS A 34 3.99 -6.04 -4.33
C CYS A 34 4.42 -7.03 -5.41
N GLU A 35 3.90 -6.85 -6.63
CA GLU A 35 4.19 -7.75 -7.74
C GLU A 35 4.18 -7.02 -9.08
N LEU A 36 4.79 -7.64 -10.10
CA LEU A 36 4.74 -7.12 -11.46
C LEU A 36 3.31 -7.20 -12.00
N ALA A 37 2.83 -6.12 -12.57
CA ALA A 37 1.52 -6.06 -13.19
C ALA A 37 1.65 -6.19 -14.71
N PRO A 38 0.85 -7.04 -15.38
CA PRO A 38 0.85 -7.14 -16.83
C PRO A 38 0.35 -5.82 -17.45
N HIS A 39 0.94 -5.45 -18.58
CA HIS A 39 0.60 -4.25 -19.30
C HIS A 39 0.71 -4.53 -20.80
N GLU A 40 -0.04 -3.77 -21.60
CA GLU A 40 0.11 -3.82 -23.05
C GLU A 40 1.56 -3.48 -23.44
N GLY A 41 2.23 -4.41 -24.08
CA GLY A 41 3.64 -4.28 -24.44
C GLY A 41 4.64 -4.78 -23.39
N GLY A 42 4.18 -5.45 -22.30
CA GLY A 42 5.08 -6.03 -21.30
C GLY A 42 4.52 -6.03 -19.89
N PHE A 43 5.38 -5.68 -18.94
CA PHE A 43 5.01 -5.58 -17.53
C PHE A 43 5.29 -4.17 -17.01
N LEU A 44 4.36 -3.66 -16.19
CA LEU A 44 4.61 -2.46 -15.40
C LEU A 44 5.62 -2.78 -14.29
N PRO A 45 6.31 -1.77 -13.75
CA PRO A 45 7.03 -1.92 -12.49
C PRO A 45 6.12 -2.52 -11.42
N GLU A 46 6.71 -3.16 -10.42
CA GLU A 46 5.99 -3.68 -9.27
C GLU A 46 4.96 -2.68 -8.75
N LEU A 47 3.73 -3.16 -8.54
CA LEU A 47 2.71 -2.39 -7.85
C LEU A 47 2.44 -3.04 -6.50
N CYS A 48 2.32 -2.22 -5.47
CA CYS A 48 1.95 -2.67 -4.14
C CYS A 48 0.45 -2.46 -3.94
N THR A 49 -0.28 -3.56 -3.75
CA THR A 49 -1.71 -3.56 -3.51
C THR A 49 -1.98 -3.53 -2.02
N VAL A 50 -2.79 -2.58 -1.58
CA VAL A 50 -3.17 -2.39 -0.19
C VAL A 50 -4.68 -2.49 -0.07
N THR A 51 -5.17 -3.40 0.79
CA THR A 51 -6.60 -3.60 1.05
C THR A 51 -6.92 -3.14 2.47
N PHE A 52 -7.98 -2.35 2.61
CA PHE A 52 -8.40 -1.79 3.89
C PHE A 52 -9.65 -2.48 4.43
N THR A 53 -9.85 -2.34 5.75
CA THR A 53 -10.99 -2.96 6.44
C THR A 53 -12.33 -2.39 6.01
N ASP A 54 -12.37 -1.21 5.38
CA ASP A 54 -13.60 -0.62 4.83
C ASP A 54 -13.97 -1.18 3.46
N GLY A 55 -13.19 -2.13 2.92
CA GLY A 55 -13.42 -2.76 1.63
C GLY A 55 -12.78 -2.03 0.44
N THR A 56 -12.09 -0.92 0.68
CA THR A 56 -11.40 -0.19 -0.38
C THR A 56 -10.00 -0.74 -0.62
N GLU A 57 -9.45 -0.46 -1.79
CA GLU A 57 -8.08 -0.83 -2.17
C GLU A 57 -7.34 0.40 -2.69
N ARG A 58 -6.03 0.41 -2.50
CA ARG A 58 -5.13 1.39 -3.13
C ARG A 58 -3.93 0.68 -3.72
N TYR A 59 -3.34 1.33 -4.71
CA TYR A 59 -2.14 0.85 -5.37
C TYR A 59 -1.04 1.88 -5.20
N PHE A 60 0.15 1.42 -4.81
CA PHE A 60 1.33 2.27 -4.67
C PHE A 60 2.46 1.73 -5.52
N ASN A 61 3.30 2.62 -6.02
CA ASN A 61 4.60 2.22 -6.53
C ASN A 61 5.48 1.81 -5.35
N PRO A 62 6.45 0.91 -5.53
CA PRO A 62 7.31 0.45 -4.42
C PRO A 62 8.01 1.58 -3.68
N ASP A 63 8.34 2.66 -4.39
CA ASP A 63 9.08 3.79 -3.83
C ASP A 63 8.17 4.91 -3.29
N ASP A 64 6.85 4.77 -3.40
CA ASP A 64 5.93 5.77 -2.85
C ASP A 64 6.10 5.84 -1.34
N ARG A 65 6.13 7.07 -0.84
CA ARG A 65 6.28 7.32 0.60
C ARG A 65 4.94 7.18 1.31
N VAL A 66 4.93 6.41 2.36
CA VAL A 66 3.74 6.17 3.18
C VAL A 66 4.07 6.33 4.66
N GLU A 67 3.02 6.52 5.45
CA GLU A 67 3.12 6.59 6.91
C GLU A 67 2.25 5.51 7.52
N ILE A 68 2.70 4.97 8.65
CA ILE A 68 1.94 3.97 9.40
C ILE A 68 1.85 4.36 10.87
N ARG A 69 0.80 3.88 11.54
CA ARG A 69 0.63 3.99 12.99
C ARG A 69 -0.17 2.79 13.49
N PRO A 70 -0.08 2.48 14.82
CA PRO A 70 -0.86 1.39 15.42
C PRO A 70 -2.36 1.52 15.22
#